data_0bf330ff802c06a3c1285a02a9911b66
#
_entry.id   0bf330ff802c06a3c1285a02a9911b66
#
_cell.length_a   1.000
_cell.length_b   1.000
_cell.length_c   1.000
_cell.angle_alpha   90.00
_cell.angle_beta   90.00
_cell.angle_gamma   90.00
#
_symmetry.space_group_name_H-M   'P 1'
#
loop_
_entity.id
_entity.type
_entity.pdbx_description
1 polymer ?
#
loop_
_entity_poly.entity_id
_entity_poly.type
_entity_poly.pdbx_seq_one_letter_code
_entity_poly.pdbx_strand_id
1 'polypeptide(L)'
;MNDSKLVSKDDCGVFAILKKKHAKKISNQVAVDGIECVRFRGSKFGAGFASFNLENSNQEFLLSIFVDNENTFDEIKEIFNDYNFSIHDIKSKKIAASELSLDISLIVKTSDSVKLSDVVNQINYKFSIPDYRARIYSSGNYVNVYKDIGYPSDVAHSTGLIDSNSSADLWIAHTRQPTNSPGSSAIWCHPFSNSNVAIVHNGDISSFGSNMNFLQYRGVTNLVGTDS
;
A
#
# COMPACT_ATOMS: atom_id res chain seq x y z
N MET A 1 18.84 -6.67 -39.58
CA MET A 1 19.53 -6.83 -38.30
C MET A 1 18.73 -6.07 -37.27
N ASN A 2 17.87 -6.78 -36.54
CA ASN A 2 17.10 -6.18 -35.46
C ASN A 2 17.93 -6.32 -34.16
N ASP A 3 18.62 -5.26 -33.79
CA ASP A 3 19.17 -5.11 -32.46
C ASP A 3 18.02 -4.81 -31.48
N SER A 4 17.27 -5.85 -31.11
CA SER A 4 16.52 -5.81 -29.87
C SER A 4 17.55 -5.84 -28.72
N LYS A 5 18.04 -4.67 -28.32
CA LYS A 5 18.71 -4.54 -27.03
C LYS A 5 17.73 -5.07 -25.98
N LEU A 6 18.00 -6.26 -25.49
CA LEU A 6 17.44 -6.78 -24.26
C LEU A 6 17.77 -5.74 -23.17
N VAL A 7 16.82 -4.86 -22.90
CA VAL A 7 16.89 -4.03 -21.70
C VAL A 7 16.71 -5.02 -20.54
N SER A 8 17.80 -5.30 -19.85
CA SER A 8 17.77 -6.06 -18.61
C SER A 8 16.75 -5.38 -17.66
N LYS A 9 15.70 -6.10 -17.33
CA LYS A 9 14.67 -5.62 -16.37
C LYS A 9 15.04 -6.17 -15.00
N ASP A 10 16.15 -5.71 -14.46
CA ASP A 10 16.73 -6.37 -13.31
C ASP A 10 16.38 -5.75 -11.96
N ASP A 11 15.64 -4.62 -11.94
CA ASP A 11 15.38 -3.89 -10.69
C ASP A 11 14.03 -3.16 -10.69
N CYS A 12 13.47 -2.96 -9.48
CA CYS A 12 12.38 -2.04 -9.23
C CYS A 12 12.75 -0.59 -9.56
N GLY A 13 11.76 0.28 -9.72
CA GLY A 13 11.94 1.73 -9.77
C GLY A 13 11.36 2.38 -8.52
N VAL A 14 12.03 3.39 -7.98
CA VAL A 14 11.54 4.20 -6.87
C VAL A 14 11.56 5.68 -7.23
N PHE A 15 10.61 6.42 -6.70
CA PHE A 15 10.51 7.87 -6.86
C PHE A 15 10.10 8.50 -5.54
N ALA A 16 10.64 9.67 -5.22
CA ALA A 16 10.20 10.48 -4.09
C ALA A 16 10.31 11.96 -4.41
N ILE A 17 9.35 12.75 -3.96
CA ILE A 17 9.36 14.20 -4.09
C ILE A 17 8.71 14.84 -2.87
N LEU A 18 9.43 15.78 -2.24
CA LEU A 18 8.99 16.54 -1.08
C LEU A 18 8.88 18.02 -1.44
N LYS A 19 7.79 18.66 -1.05
CA LYS A 19 7.65 20.12 -1.22
C LYS A 19 8.68 20.87 -0.38
N LYS A 20 9.16 21.99 -0.87
CA LYS A 20 9.95 22.94 -0.07
C LYS A 20 9.04 23.59 0.98
N LYS A 21 9.64 24.05 2.08
CA LYS A 21 8.94 24.86 3.08
C LYS A 21 8.25 26.05 2.40
N HIS A 22 6.99 26.29 2.74
CA HIS A 22 6.14 27.34 2.17
C HIS A 22 5.77 27.20 0.67
N ALA A 23 6.17 26.13 0.00
CA ALA A 23 5.70 25.83 -1.35
C ALA A 23 4.28 25.26 -1.34
N LYS A 24 3.59 25.35 -2.48
CA LYS A 24 2.32 24.66 -2.70
C LYS A 24 2.51 23.14 -2.61
N LYS A 25 1.45 22.41 -2.23
CA LYS A 25 1.43 20.95 -2.29
C LYS A 25 1.66 20.47 -3.72
N ILE A 26 2.26 19.31 -3.84
CA ILE A 26 2.64 18.68 -5.11
C ILE A 26 1.46 17.84 -5.59
N SER A 27 1.02 18.05 -6.85
CA SER A 27 -0.08 17.27 -7.41
C SER A 27 0.29 15.80 -7.60
N ASN A 28 -0.71 14.92 -7.56
CA ASN A 28 -0.61 13.51 -7.89
C ASN A 28 0.02 13.26 -9.27
N GLN A 29 -0.28 14.11 -10.27
CA GLN A 29 0.26 13.98 -11.62
C GLN A 29 1.80 13.99 -11.62
N VAL A 30 2.43 14.84 -10.80
CA VAL A 30 3.90 14.89 -10.69
C VAL A 30 4.46 13.57 -10.16
N ALA A 31 3.78 12.91 -9.22
CA ALA A 31 4.20 11.62 -8.72
C ALA A 31 4.04 10.52 -9.78
N VAL A 32 2.95 10.54 -10.53
CA VAL A 32 2.69 9.59 -11.63
C VAL A 32 3.73 9.76 -12.73
N ASP A 33 3.95 10.97 -13.21
CA ASP A 33 4.93 11.27 -14.26
C ASP A 33 6.35 10.89 -13.83
N GLY A 34 6.69 11.17 -12.55
CA GLY A 34 8.01 10.90 -12.01
C GLY A 34 8.35 9.40 -11.97
N ILE A 35 7.43 8.55 -11.51
CA ILE A 35 7.68 7.09 -11.51
C ILE A 35 7.53 6.49 -12.91
N GLU A 36 6.70 7.07 -13.77
CA GLU A 36 6.53 6.62 -15.16
C GLU A 36 7.84 6.78 -15.97
N CYS A 37 8.68 7.77 -15.65
CA CYS A 37 10.01 7.92 -16.26
C CYS A 37 10.91 6.69 -16.08
N VAL A 38 10.67 5.91 -15.03
CA VAL A 38 11.45 4.69 -14.70
C VAL A 38 10.63 3.42 -14.79
N ARG A 39 9.45 3.46 -15.44
CA ARG A 39 8.50 2.33 -15.50
C ARG A 39 9.10 1.03 -16.02
N PHE A 40 10.07 1.12 -16.97
CA PHE A 40 10.70 -0.03 -17.60
C PHE A 40 11.74 -0.73 -16.71
N ARG A 41 12.12 -0.14 -15.58
CA ARG A 41 12.87 -0.85 -14.55
C ARG A 41 11.97 -1.88 -13.85
N GLY A 42 10.71 -1.54 -13.62
CA GLY A 42 9.68 -2.47 -13.15
C GLY A 42 8.99 -3.24 -14.27
N SER A 43 7.86 -3.82 -13.94
CA SER A 43 7.04 -4.64 -14.82
C SER A 43 5.55 -4.39 -14.58
N LYS A 44 4.70 -5.10 -15.33
CA LYS A 44 3.23 -5.08 -15.14
C LYS A 44 2.76 -5.75 -13.83
N PHE A 45 3.68 -6.27 -13.02
CA PHE A 45 3.34 -6.98 -11.78
C PHE A 45 3.10 -6.06 -10.58
N GLY A 46 3.06 -4.77 -10.81
CA GLY A 46 2.50 -3.82 -9.88
C GLY A 46 3.28 -2.53 -9.71
N ALA A 47 2.57 -1.56 -9.20
CA ALA A 47 3.09 -0.26 -8.79
C ALA A 47 2.30 0.26 -7.59
N GLY A 48 2.77 1.36 -7.02
CA GLY A 48 2.01 2.05 -5.99
C GLY A 48 2.60 3.38 -5.61
N PHE A 49 1.78 4.11 -4.88
CA PHE A 49 2.02 5.48 -4.46
C PHE A 49 1.66 5.62 -2.98
N ALA A 50 2.39 6.45 -2.25
CA ALA A 50 1.92 6.97 -0.97
C ALA A 50 2.01 8.50 -0.96
N SER A 51 0.94 9.12 -0.49
CA SER A 51 0.84 10.56 -0.28
C SER A 51 0.88 10.89 1.22
N PHE A 52 1.56 11.97 1.57
CA PHE A 52 1.67 12.44 2.94
C PHE A 52 1.17 13.88 3.03
N ASN A 53 0.15 14.11 3.86
CA ASN A 53 -0.44 15.40 4.16
C ASN A 53 -0.10 15.81 5.60
N LEU A 54 1.12 16.31 5.82
CA LEU A 54 1.73 16.50 7.14
C LEU A 54 1.01 17.54 8.03
N GLU A 55 0.16 18.38 7.44
CA GLU A 55 -0.65 19.38 8.15
C GLU A 55 -2.02 18.83 8.60
N ASN A 56 -2.34 17.58 8.27
CA ASN A 56 -3.62 17.00 8.64
C ASN A 56 -3.59 16.58 10.11
N SER A 57 -4.34 17.29 10.95
CA SER A 57 -4.48 17.00 12.39
C SER A 57 -5.81 16.33 12.74
N ASN A 58 -6.54 15.85 11.74
CA ASN A 58 -7.84 15.24 11.93
C ASN A 58 -7.75 13.90 12.66
N GLN A 59 -8.76 13.65 13.51
CA GLN A 59 -8.97 12.33 14.15
C GLN A 59 -9.66 11.33 13.19
N GLU A 60 -9.55 11.57 11.90
CA GLU A 60 -10.09 10.72 10.83
C GLU A 60 -8.95 9.93 10.21
N PHE A 61 -9.08 8.61 10.27
CA PHE A 61 -8.12 7.66 9.70
C PHE A 61 -8.73 7.05 8.44
N LEU A 62 -8.06 7.20 7.31
CA LEU A 62 -8.44 6.51 6.08
C LEU A 62 -7.81 5.11 6.09
N LEU A 63 -8.66 4.09 6.10
CA LEU A 63 -8.25 2.72 5.98
C LEU A 63 -8.48 2.22 4.56
N SER A 64 -7.51 1.51 4.03
CA SER A 64 -7.61 0.81 2.75
C SER A 64 -7.34 -0.67 2.97
N ILE A 65 -8.25 -1.52 2.48
CA ILE A 65 -8.31 -2.94 2.81
C ILE A 65 -8.49 -3.74 1.54
N PHE A 66 -7.61 -4.71 1.29
CA PHE A 66 -7.88 -5.78 0.34
C PHE A 66 -8.61 -6.92 1.04
N VAL A 67 -9.69 -7.43 0.43
CA VAL A 67 -10.42 -8.61 0.92
C VAL A 67 -10.75 -9.56 -0.22
N ASP A 68 -10.90 -10.85 0.10
CA ASP A 68 -11.29 -11.88 -0.85
C ASP A 68 -12.77 -11.77 -1.26
N ASN A 69 -13.65 -11.40 -0.33
CA ASN A 69 -15.09 -11.28 -0.56
C ASN A 69 -15.78 -10.38 0.48
N GLU A 70 -17.08 -10.11 0.27
CA GLU A 70 -17.88 -9.25 1.15
C GLU A 70 -18.08 -9.84 2.55
N ASN A 71 -18.19 -11.16 2.69
CA ASN A 71 -18.37 -11.78 4.02
C ASN A 71 -17.15 -11.55 4.91
N THR A 72 -15.94 -11.60 4.35
CA THR A 72 -14.71 -11.28 5.09
C THR A 72 -14.71 -9.82 5.53
N PHE A 73 -15.24 -8.91 4.70
CA PHE A 73 -15.38 -7.53 5.11
C PHE A 73 -16.40 -7.34 6.22
N ASP A 74 -17.49 -8.09 6.21
CA ASP A 74 -18.47 -8.08 7.29
C ASP A 74 -17.86 -8.55 8.63
N GLU A 75 -17.05 -9.63 8.61
CA GLU A 75 -16.28 -10.05 9.80
C GLU A 75 -15.33 -8.93 10.32
N ILE A 76 -14.72 -8.18 9.42
CA ILE A 76 -13.85 -7.03 9.80
C ILE A 76 -14.67 -5.92 10.43
N LYS A 77 -15.86 -5.60 9.90
CA LYS A 77 -16.76 -4.59 10.48
C LYS A 77 -17.20 -4.98 11.90
N GLU A 78 -17.51 -6.25 12.13
CA GLU A 78 -17.85 -6.76 13.47
C GLU A 78 -16.68 -6.51 14.46
N ILE A 79 -15.43 -6.80 14.06
CA ILE A 79 -14.27 -6.52 14.91
C ILE A 79 -14.18 -5.02 15.24
N PHE A 80 -14.31 -4.13 14.27
CA PHE A 80 -14.29 -2.69 14.54
C PHE A 80 -15.41 -2.28 15.51
N ASN A 81 -16.62 -2.84 15.37
CA ASN A 81 -17.75 -2.58 16.27
C ASN A 81 -17.48 -3.07 17.68
N ASP A 82 -16.89 -4.25 17.87
CA ASP A 82 -16.53 -4.82 19.17
C ASP A 82 -15.55 -3.91 19.94
N TYR A 83 -14.69 -3.20 19.20
CA TYR A 83 -13.78 -2.21 19.77
C TYR A 83 -14.38 -0.80 19.87
N ASN A 84 -15.68 -0.62 19.55
CA ASN A 84 -16.43 0.65 19.52
C ASN A 84 -15.84 1.67 18.53
N PHE A 85 -15.32 1.23 17.40
CA PHE A 85 -14.97 2.11 16.29
C PHE A 85 -16.12 2.29 15.32
N SER A 86 -16.46 3.54 15.02
CA SER A 86 -17.46 3.87 14.00
C SER A 86 -16.82 3.97 12.62
N ILE A 87 -17.38 3.24 11.66
CA ILE A 87 -16.95 3.22 10.26
C ILE A 87 -17.84 4.14 9.44
N HIS A 88 -17.23 4.94 8.57
CA HIS A 88 -17.90 5.90 7.69
C HIS A 88 -17.36 5.81 6.25
N ASP A 89 -18.13 6.33 5.29
CA ASP A 89 -17.73 6.55 3.90
C ASP A 89 -17.11 5.32 3.22
N ILE A 90 -17.79 4.17 3.34
CA ILE A 90 -17.34 2.92 2.73
C ILE A 90 -17.45 3.01 1.21
N LYS A 91 -16.33 2.77 0.52
CA LYS A 91 -16.27 2.63 -0.94
C LYS A 91 -15.63 1.29 -1.25
N SER A 92 -16.21 0.56 -2.18
CA SER A 92 -15.73 -0.75 -2.62
C SER A 92 -15.47 -0.75 -4.11
N LYS A 93 -14.40 -1.41 -4.53
CA LYS A 93 -13.99 -1.56 -5.91
C LYS A 93 -13.49 -2.99 -6.15
N LYS A 94 -13.85 -3.58 -7.29
CA LYS A 94 -13.33 -4.88 -7.70
C LYS A 94 -11.91 -4.74 -8.26
N ILE A 95 -11.05 -5.69 -7.89
CA ILE A 95 -9.69 -5.84 -8.42
C ILE A 95 -9.70 -7.00 -9.42
N ALA A 96 -9.17 -6.77 -10.61
CA ALA A 96 -9.37 -7.67 -11.75
C ALA A 96 -8.46 -8.92 -11.77
N ALA A 97 -7.43 -9.04 -10.95
CA ALA A 97 -6.43 -10.09 -11.10
C ALA A 97 -5.79 -10.58 -9.78
N SER A 98 -6.53 -10.63 -8.69
CA SER A 98 -6.00 -11.00 -7.38
C SER A 98 -6.92 -11.98 -6.66
N GLU A 99 -6.35 -12.85 -5.82
CA GLU A 99 -7.11 -13.66 -4.86
C GLU A 99 -7.92 -12.78 -3.90
N LEU A 100 -7.40 -11.59 -3.60
CA LEU A 100 -8.11 -10.54 -2.89
C LEU A 100 -8.86 -9.67 -3.93
N SER A 101 -10.13 -9.96 -4.11
CA SER A 101 -10.95 -9.48 -5.23
C SER A 101 -11.55 -8.08 -5.03
N LEU A 102 -11.52 -7.55 -3.81
CA LEU A 102 -12.09 -6.25 -3.47
C LEU A 102 -11.05 -5.36 -2.80
N ASP A 103 -11.01 -4.10 -3.23
CA ASP A 103 -10.31 -3.00 -2.56
C ASP A 103 -11.36 -2.09 -1.92
N ILE A 104 -11.31 -1.98 -0.60
CA ILE A 104 -12.29 -1.24 0.19
C ILE A 104 -11.57 -0.09 0.90
N SER A 105 -12.10 1.11 0.75
CA SER A 105 -11.69 2.27 1.53
C SER A 105 -12.80 2.71 2.48
N LEU A 106 -12.43 3.09 3.69
CA LEU A 106 -13.35 3.55 4.73
C LEU A 106 -12.67 4.54 5.67
N ILE A 107 -13.46 5.33 6.38
CA ILE A 107 -12.98 6.29 7.39
C ILE A 107 -13.35 5.77 8.78
N VAL A 108 -12.36 5.76 9.68
CA VAL A 108 -12.55 5.55 11.11
C VAL A 108 -12.24 6.85 11.85
N LYS A 109 -13.18 7.30 12.69
CA LYS A 109 -12.99 8.48 13.55
C LYS A 109 -12.65 8.04 14.96
N THR A 110 -11.48 8.45 15.44
CA THR A 110 -11.03 8.15 16.80
C THR A 110 -9.96 9.11 17.28
N SER A 111 -9.95 9.38 18.58
CA SER A 111 -8.84 10.04 19.27
C SER A 111 -7.76 9.05 19.75
N ASP A 112 -8.08 7.75 19.76
CA ASP A 112 -7.18 6.68 20.22
C ASP A 112 -6.52 5.97 19.02
N SER A 113 -5.48 6.60 18.51
CA SER A 113 -4.70 6.07 17.37
C SER A 113 -3.92 4.80 17.74
N VAL A 114 -3.52 4.64 19.02
CA VAL A 114 -2.80 3.45 19.48
C VAL A 114 -3.72 2.25 19.45
N LYS A 115 -4.91 2.37 20.04
CA LYS A 115 -5.92 1.31 20.01
C LYS A 115 -6.32 0.94 18.58
N LEU A 116 -6.49 1.92 17.68
CA LEU A 116 -6.75 1.66 16.27
C LEU A 116 -5.62 0.86 15.61
N SER A 117 -4.37 1.23 15.86
CA SER A 117 -3.21 0.51 15.34
C SER A 117 -3.16 -0.95 15.83
N ASP A 118 -3.47 -1.19 17.10
CA ASP A 118 -3.52 -2.54 17.67
C ASP A 118 -4.63 -3.38 17.03
N VAL A 119 -5.81 -2.82 16.82
CA VAL A 119 -6.92 -3.50 16.14
C VAL A 119 -6.58 -3.81 14.68
N VAL A 120 -5.96 -2.87 13.94
CA VAL A 120 -5.48 -3.09 12.59
C VAL A 120 -4.47 -4.24 12.54
N ASN A 121 -3.53 -4.31 13.49
CA ASN A 121 -2.57 -5.40 13.57
C ASN A 121 -3.24 -6.74 13.87
N GLN A 122 -4.22 -6.78 14.77
CA GLN A 122 -5.00 -7.99 15.08
C GLN A 122 -5.78 -8.48 13.86
N ILE A 123 -6.45 -7.59 13.13
CA ILE A 123 -7.14 -7.92 11.87
C ILE A 123 -6.16 -8.50 10.86
N ASN A 124 -5.06 -7.80 10.62
CA ASN A 124 -4.04 -8.26 9.68
C ASN A 124 -3.47 -9.64 10.05
N TYR A 125 -3.27 -9.91 11.34
CA TYR A 125 -2.82 -11.23 11.80
C TYR A 125 -3.91 -12.30 11.57
N LYS A 126 -5.15 -12.04 12.03
CA LYS A 126 -6.26 -13.00 11.95
C LYS A 126 -6.55 -13.43 10.51
N PHE A 127 -6.51 -12.50 9.55
CA PHE A 127 -6.89 -12.78 8.16
C PHE A 127 -5.71 -13.09 7.23
N SER A 128 -4.48 -13.12 7.74
CA SER A 128 -3.30 -13.52 6.97
C SER A 128 -2.92 -14.99 7.15
N ILE A 129 -3.50 -15.71 8.14
CA ILE A 129 -3.16 -17.08 8.50
C ILE A 129 -4.45 -17.91 8.62
N PRO A 130 -4.55 -19.13 8.00
CA PRO A 130 -3.58 -19.76 7.09
C PRO A 130 -3.60 -19.18 5.68
N ASP A 131 -4.70 -18.54 5.27
CA ASP A 131 -4.93 -18.02 3.93
C ASP A 131 -5.09 -16.51 3.99
N TYR A 132 -4.49 -15.81 3.03
CA TYR A 132 -4.64 -14.36 2.90
C TYR A 132 -6.07 -14.00 2.46
N ARG A 133 -6.99 -13.83 3.44
CA ARG A 133 -8.38 -13.42 3.18
C ARG A 133 -8.57 -11.92 3.20
N ALA A 134 -7.75 -11.21 3.96
CA ALA A 134 -7.76 -9.76 4.00
C ALA A 134 -6.43 -9.15 4.41
N ARG A 135 -6.22 -7.89 4.02
CA ARG A 135 -5.10 -7.06 4.47
C ARG A 135 -5.49 -5.59 4.51
N ILE A 136 -5.44 -4.98 5.69
CA ILE A 136 -5.43 -3.53 5.82
C ILE A 136 -4.02 -3.06 5.46
N TYR A 137 -3.89 -2.39 4.32
CA TYR A 137 -2.61 -1.98 3.76
C TYR A 137 -2.31 -0.49 3.94
N SER A 138 -3.29 0.29 4.39
CA SER A 138 -3.16 1.69 4.79
C SER A 138 -4.10 1.99 5.94
N SER A 139 -3.67 2.73 6.96
CA SER A 139 -4.44 3.05 8.16
C SER A 139 -4.00 4.37 8.81
N GLY A 140 -3.50 5.32 8.01
CA GLY A 140 -3.01 6.60 8.50
C GLY A 140 -4.06 7.71 8.51
N ASN A 141 -3.81 8.77 9.26
CA ASN A 141 -4.63 9.99 9.20
C ASN A 141 -4.00 11.06 8.28
N TYR A 142 -2.73 10.94 7.92
CA TYR A 142 -2.06 11.81 6.96
C TYR A 142 -1.27 11.05 5.88
N VAL A 143 -1.30 9.73 5.89
CA VAL A 143 -0.71 8.86 4.86
C VAL A 143 -1.81 8.09 4.15
N ASN A 144 -1.85 8.18 2.83
CA ASN A 144 -2.73 7.37 1.98
C ASN A 144 -1.88 6.55 1.01
N VAL A 145 -2.22 5.28 0.84
CA VAL A 145 -1.53 4.37 -0.09
C VAL A 145 -2.49 3.97 -1.20
N TYR A 146 -1.98 3.99 -2.42
CA TYR A 146 -2.65 3.57 -3.65
C TYR A 146 -1.76 2.53 -4.31
N LYS A 147 -2.22 1.30 -4.48
CA LYS A 147 -1.42 0.25 -5.12
C LYS A 147 -2.29 -0.81 -5.78
N ASP A 148 -1.79 -1.35 -6.87
CA ASP A 148 -2.46 -2.37 -7.66
C ASP A 148 -1.45 -3.08 -8.56
N ILE A 149 -1.92 -4.07 -9.33
CA ILE A 149 -1.18 -4.72 -10.40
C ILE A 149 -1.28 -3.84 -11.65
N GLY A 150 -0.16 -3.66 -12.34
CA GLY A 150 -0.06 -2.84 -13.54
C GLY A 150 1.20 -1.97 -13.56
N TYR A 151 1.39 -1.25 -14.65
CA TYR A 151 2.38 -0.17 -14.70
C TYR A 151 1.90 1.04 -13.90
N PRO A 152 2.77 2.00 -13.54
CA PRO A 152 2.39 3.13 -12.68
C PRO A 152 1.16 3.91 -13.16
N SER A 153 1.05 4.21 -14.46
CA SER A 153 -0.11 4.90 -15.03
C SER A 153 -1.38 4.06 -14.91
N ASP A 154 -1.31 2.74 -15.16
CA ASP A 154 -2.46 1.85 -15.03
C ASP A 154 -2.97 1.83 -13.59
N VAL A 155 -2.03 1.75 -12.62
CA VAL A 155 -2.33 1.77 -11.19
C VAL A 155 -2.91 3.11 -10.75
N ALA A 156 -2.39 4.24 -11.25
CA ALA A 156 -2.93 5.56 -10.95
C ALA A 156 -4.39 5.71 -11.42
N HIS A 157 -4.74 5.13 -12.58
CA HIS A 157 -6.13 5.08 -13.06
C HIS A 157 -6.96 4.08 -12.25
N SER A 158 -6.48 2.84 -12.11
CA SER A 158 -7.23 1.79 -11.44
C SER A 158 -7.54 2.13 -9.98
N THR A 159 -6.71 2.85 -9.27
CA THR A 159 -6.93 3.29 -7.89
C THR A 159 -7.73 4.61 -7.79
N GLY A 160 -8.05 5.26 -8.91
CA GLY A 160 -8.70 6.57 -8.94
C GLY A 160 -7.78 7.72 -8.47
N LEU A 161 -6.48 7.47 -8.34
CA LEU A 161 -5.52 8.49 -7.93
C LEU A 161 -5.50 9.65 -8.91
N ILE A 162 -5.47 9.37 -10.22
CA ILE A 162 -5.36 10.41 -11.24
C ILE A 162 -6.60 11.31 -11.30
N ASP A 163 -7.77 10.73 -11.05
CA ASP A 163 -9.05 11.44 -11.13
C ASP A 163 -9.34 12.28 -9.88
N SER A 164 -8.59 12.04 -8.80
CA SER A 164 -8.80 12.67 -7.49
C SER A 164 -8.36 14.14 -7.43
N ASN A 165 -7.59 14.64 -8.42
CA ASN A 165 -6.93 15.96 -8.37
C ASN A 165 -6.24 16.24 -7.03
N SER A 166 -5.73 15.18 -6.39
CA SER A 166 -5.14 15.26 -5.07
C SER A 166 -3.76 15.90 -5.08
N SER A 167 -3.39 16.48 -3.96
CA SER A 167 -2.05 17.05 -3.75
C SER A 167 -1.55 16.71 -2.34
N ALA A 168 -0.24 16.59 -2.18
CA ALA A 168 0.38 16.22 -0.92
C ALA A 168 1.68 16.98 -0.67
N ASP A 169 2.14 16.93 0.57
CA ASP A 169 3.42 17.51 0.97
C ASP A 169 4.61 16.68 0.52
N LEU A 170 4.43 15.35 0.51
CA LEU A 170 5.40 14.35 0.07
C LEU A 170 4.67 13.27 -0.72
N TRP A 171 5.27 12.83 -1.80
CA TRP A 171 4.93 11.62 -2.52
C TRP A 171 6.11 10.68 -2.54
N ILE A 172 5.84 9.39 -2.34
CA ILE A 172 6.76 8.28 -2.67
C ILE A 172 6.02 7.32 -3.61
N ALA A 173 6.75 6.74 -4.56
CA ALA A 173 6.17 5.82 -5.52
C ALA A 173 7.15 4.71 -5.89
N HIS A 174 6.59 3.59 -6.38
CA HIS A 174 7.34 2.39 -6.71
C HIS A 174 6.74 1.72 -7.95
N THR A 175 7.61 1.18 -8.81
CA THR A 175 7.23 0.22 -9.85
C THR A 175 7.97 -1.09 -9.61
N ARG A 176 7.22 -2.20 -9.58
CA ARG A 176 7.70 -3.48 -9.07
C ARG A 176 8.29 -4.35 -10.18
N GLN A 177 9.46 -4.94 -9.91
CA GLN A 177 9.97 -6.12 -10.58
C GLN A 177 10.02 -7.25 -9.53
N PRO A 178 9.15 -8.27 -9.60
CA PRO A 178 9.21 -9.37 -8.65
C PRO A 178 10.48 -10.20 -8.86
N THR A 179 11.21 -10.43 -7.77
CA THR A 179 12.39 -11.31 -7.75
C THR A 179 12.10 -12.57 -6.93
N ASN A 180 11.60 -12.41 -5.71
CA ASN A 180 11.43 -13.48 -4.74
C ASN A 180 9.98 -13.67 -4.25
N SER A 181 9.01 -13.01 -4.87
CA SER A 181 7.60 -13.07 -4.44
C SER A 181 6.64 -13.18 -5.63
N PRO A 182 5.43 -13.77 -5.43
CA PRO A 182 4.45 -13.89 -6.50
C PRO A 182 4.11 -12.55 -7.13
N GLY A 183 3.99 -12.52 -8.48
CA GLY A 183 3.62 -11.32 -9.22
C GLY A 183 2.12 -11.02 -9.27
N SER A 184 1.28 -11.86 -8.69
CA SER A 184 -0.16 -11.90 -8.98
C SER A 184 -1.05 -11.16 -7.98
N SER A 185 -0.50 -10.45 -6.99
CA SER A 185 -1.31 -9.75 -5.99
C SER A 185 -0.76 -8.37 -5.63
N ALA A 186 -1.65 -7.38 -5.53
CA ALA A 186 -1.34 -6.03 -5.10
C ALA A 186 -0.82 -5.95 -3.65
N ILE A 187 -1.08 -6.97 -2.82
CA ILE A 187 -0.58 -7.05 -1.45
C ILE A 187 0.96 -7.02 -1.40
N TRP A 188 1.62 -7.57 -2.44
CA TRP A 188 3.07 -7.64 -2.56
C TRP A 188 3.71 -6.37 -3.14
N CYS A 189 2.89 -5.39 -3.54
CA CYS A 189 3.38 -4.14 -4.11
C CYS A 189 3.71 -3.14 -3.02
N HIS A 190 4.81 -2.40 -3.21
CA HIS A 190 5.08 -1.19 -2.44
C HIS A 190 4.13 -0.04 -2.85
N PRO A 191 3.90 0.95 -2.00
CA PRO A 191 4.45 1.11 -0.64
C PRO A 191 3.86 0.12 0.36
N PHE A 192 4.67 -0.30 1.35
CA PHE A 192 4.16 -0.91 2.57
C PHE A 192 3.96 0.17 3.62
N SER A 193 2.85 0.11 4.34
CA SER A 193 2.55 1.12 5.34
C SER A 193 1.98 0.52 6.62
N ASN A 194 2.24 1.20 7.72
CA ASN A 194 1.63 0.97 9.01
C ASN A 194 1.41 2.33 9.68
N SER A 195 0.16 2.61 10.05
CA SER A 195 -0.23 3.93 10.58
C SER A 195 0.25 5.06 9.65
N ASN A 196 1.05 5.97 10.15
CA ASN A 196 1.55 7.14 9.43
C ASN A 196 2.97 6.99 8.86
N VAL A 197 3.43 5.75 8.71
CA VAL A 197 4.73 5.43 8.09
C VAL A 197 4.50 4.63 6.83
N ALA A 198 5.22 4.96 5.77
CA ALA A 198 5.24 4.14 4.55
C ALA A 198 6.66 4.06 3.99
N ILE A 199 6.97 2.91 3.38
CA ILE A 199 8.26 2.64 2.76
C ILE A 199 8.12 2.19 1.32
N VAL A 200 9.11 2.54 0.51
CA VAL A 200 9.39 1.95 -0.79
C VAL A 200 10.84 1.46 -0.79
N HIS A 201 11.09 0.33 -1.42
CA HIS A 201 12.40 -0.29 -1.42
C HIS A 201 12.72 -0.83 -2.82
N ASN A 202 13.94 -0.60 -3.25
CA ASN A 202 14.52 -1.18 -4.46
C ASN A 202 15.86 -1.83 -4.11
N GLY A 203 15.88 -3.15 -4.06
CA GLY A 203 17.01 -3.99 -3.68
C GLY A 203 16.56 -5.23 -2.92
N ASP A 204 17.55 -5.98 -2.43
CA ASP A 204 17.33 -7.15 -1.58
C ASP A 204 17.93 -6.88 -0.19
N ILE A 205 17.13 -7.09 0.87
CA ILE A 205 17.64 -7.02 2.24
C ILE A 205 18.41 -8.30 2.52
N SER A 206 19.70 -8.15 2.78
CA SER A 206 20.59 -9.27 3.10
C SER A 206 20.14 -10.00 4.37
N SER A 207 20.46 -11.30 4.44
CA SER A 207 20.15 -12.11 5.62
C SER A 207 18.66 -12.20 5.98
N PHE A 208 17.78 -12.22 4.98
CA PHE A 208 16.32 -12.25 5.15
C PHE A 208 15.87 -13.28 6.19
N GLY A 209 16.33 -14.53 6.10
CA GLY A 209 15.94 -15.58 7.05
C GLY A 209 16.36 -15.29 8.49
N SER A 210 17.55 -14.73 8.70
CA SER A 210 18.02 -14.35 10.04
C SER A 210 17.23 -13.18 10.61
N ASN A 211 16.90 -12.19 9.78
CA ASN A 211 16.07 -11.05 10.17
C ASN A 211 14.65 -11.52 10.53
N MET A 212 14.09 -12.43 9.75
CA MET A 212 12.78 -13.03 10.02
C MET A 212 12.76 -13.77 11.36
N ASN A 213 13.74 -14.63 11.63
CA ASN A 213 13.86 -15.34 12.91
C ASN A 213 13.99 -14.38 14.08
N PHE A 214 14.78 -13.31 13.92
CA PHE A 214 14.94 -12.28 14.93
C PHE A 214 13.62 -11.55 15.26
N LEU A 215 12.84 -11.20 14.22
CA LEU A 215 11.54 -10.55 14.39
C LEU A 215 10.53 -11.50 15.05
N GLN A 216 10.46 -12.75 14.59
CA GLN A 216 9.57 -13.77 15.16
C GLN A 216 9.88 -14.03 16.64
N TYR A 217 11.17 -14.09 17.02
CA TYR A 217 11.58 -14.24 18.41
C TYR A 217 11.12 -13.07 19.30
N ARG A 218 10.88 -11.90 18.72
CA ARG A 218 10.33 -10.72 19.38
C ARG A 218 8.80 -10.59 19.27
N GLY A 219 8.13 -11.60 18.77
CA GLY A 219 6.67 -11.59 18.59
C GLY A 219 6.18 -10.79 17.37
N VAL A 220 7.09 -10.37 16.48
CA VAL A 220 6.72 -9.72 15.23
C VAL A 220 6.54 -10.78 14.16
N THR A 221 5.33 -10.89 13.63
CA THR A 221 5.00 -11.82 12.53
C THR A 221 5.20 -11.16 11.18
N ASN A 222 5.81 -11.88 10.25
CA ASN A 222 5.82 -11.45 8.85
C ASN A 222 4.44 -11.70 8.25
N LEU A 223 3.78 -10.62 7.87
CA LEU A 223 2.45 -10.63 7.28
C LEU A 223 2.48 -10.51 5.75
N VAL A 224 3.65 -10.31 5.17
CA VAL A 224 3.86 -10.17 3.72
C VAL A 224 5.15 -10.91 3.36
N GLY A 225 5.12 -11.78 2.37
CA GLY A 225 6.25 -12.66 2.01
C GLY A 225 7.31 -11.96 1.15
N THR A 226 7.69 -10.73 1.49
CA THR A 226 8.81 -10.00 0.88
C THR A 226 9.85 -9.67 1.94
N ASP A 227 11.05 -9.31 1.52
CA ASP A 227 12.13 -8.88 2.40
C ASP A 227 11.93 -7.45 2.95
N SER A 228 11.02 -6.69 2.37
CA SER A 228 10.69 -5.32 2.77
C SER A 228 9.54 -5.28 3.75
#